data_6cec261659e7e55ea3fe6eefb4dc8da9
#
_entry.id   6cec261659e7e55ea3fe6eefb4dc8da9
#
_cell.length_a   1.000
_cell.length_b   1.000
_cell.length_c   1.000
_cell.angle_alpha   90.00
_cell.angle_beta   90.00
_cell.angle_gamma   90.00
#
_symmetry.space_group_name_H-M   'P 1'
#
loop_
_entity.id
_entity.type
_entity.pdbx_description
1 polymer ?
#
loop_
_entity_poly.entity_id
_entity_poly.type
_entity_poly.pdbx_seq_one_letter_code
_entity_poly.pdbx_strand_id
1 'polypeptide(L)'
;PSNCPTLLQIHGGGWVIGSKNEQGLPLMQQMASRGWVCVSVDYRLSPHATYPDHLVDIKHAIAWVREHGADYGANPDFLVVTGGSAGGHLAALVALTPNDPEYQPGFEDVDTSVAGCVPFYGVYDFTNRNANLYIQGLLKMLEEKVMKASIKEAPDEYRKASPLDRLHAGAPPFFILHGYRD
;
A
#
# COMPACT_ATOMS: atom_id res chain seq x y z
N PRO A 1 16.47 -20.20 -9.29
CA PRO A 1 16.08 -20.35 -7.89
C PRO A 1 14.58 -20.55 -7.78
N SER A 2 14.13 -21.28 -6.82
CA SER A 2 12.72 -21.49 -6.51
C SER A 2 12.49 -21.18 -5.02
N ASN A 3 11.25 -20.86 -4.67
CA ASN A 3 10.87 -20.54 -3.28
C ASN A 3 11.59 -19.29 -2.71
N CYS A 4 11.81 -18.28 -3.58
CA CYS A 4 12.49 -17.04 -3.19
C CYS A 4 11.55 -16.09 -2.45
N PRO A 5 12.00 -15.35 -1.43
CA PRO A 5 11.20 -14.31 -0.82
C PRO A 5 10.77 -13.28 -1.87
N THR A 6 9.58 -12.71 -1.67
CA THR A 6 8.94 -11.81 -2.65
C THR A 6 8.81 -10.39 -2.10
N LEU A 7 9.16 -9.41 -2.90
CA LEU A 7 8.98 -7.99 -2.63
C LEU A 7 7.95 -7.40 -3.59
N LEU A 8 6.86 -6.85 -3.07
CA LEU A 8 5.87 -6.11 -3.84
C LEU A 8 6.11 -4.61 -3.65
N GLN A 9 6.53 -3.94 -4.71
CA GLN A 9 6.79 -2.50 -4.75
C GLN A 9 5.56 -1.74 -5.24
N ILE A 10 5.13 -0.76 -4.45
CA ILE A 10 3.98 0.11 -4.71
C ILE A 10 4.50 1.53 -4.93
N HIS A 11 4.23 2.11 -6.10
CA HIS A 11 4.73 3.45 -6.41
C HIS A 11 3.99 4.56 -5.65
N GLY A 12 4.67 5.69 -5.41
CA GLY A 12 4.06 6.92 -4.89
C GLY A 12 3.45 7.77 -6.00
N GLY A 13 3.21 9.05 -5.71
CA GLY A 13 2.66 10.02 -6.66
C GLY A 13 1.30 10.57 -6.22
N GLY A 14 1.05 10.64 -4.91
CA GLY A 14 -0.18 11.24 -4.36
C GLY A 14 -1.46 10.54 -4.82
N TRP A 15 -1.41 9.26 -5.15
CA TRP A 15 -2.52 8.46 -5.71
C TRP A 15 -3.03 8.98 -7.08
N VAL A 16 -2.39 10.00 -7.66
CA VAL A 16 -2.87 10.75 -8.85
C VAL A 16 -1.97 10.51 -10.07
N ILE A 17 -0.68 10.30 -9.84
CA ILE A 17 0.34 10.08 -10.87
C ILE A 17 1.28 8.94 -10.45
N GLY A 18 2.18 8.56 -11.34
CA GLY A 18 3.19 7.51 -11.13
C GLY A 18 2.90 6.24 -11.88
N SER A 19 3.90 5.38 -11.93
CA SER A 19 3.80 4.06 -12.55
C SER A 19 4.80 3.07 -11.95
N LYS A 20 4.58 1.78 -12.19
CA LYS A 20 5.46 0.68 -11.78
C LYS A 20 6.90 0.79 -12.29
N ASN A 21 7.13 1.62 -13.30
CA ASN A 21 8.44 1.76 -13.95
C ASN A 21 9.30 2.90 -13.38
N GLU A 22 8.79 3.70 -12.44
CA GLU A 22 9.41 4.96 -12.05
C GLU A 22 10.12 4.90 -10.69
N GLN A 23 9.60 4.14 -9.74
CA GLN A 23 10.05 4.19 -8.36
C GLN A 23 10.47 2.82 -7.81
N GLY A 24 11.38 2.84 -6.83
CA GLY A 24 11.83 1.63 -6.15
C GLY A 24 12.81 0.77 -6.95
N LEU A 25 13.19 1.15 -8.17
CA LEU A 25 14.08 0.37 -9.03
C LEU A 25 15.42 0.02 -8.36
N PRO A 26 16.13 0.95 -7.69
CA PRO A 26 17.38 0.61 -7.00
C PRO A 26 17.21 -0.41 -5.88
N LEU A 27 16.11 -0.29 -5.10
CA LEU A 27 15.77 -1.26 -4.06
C LEU A 27 15.48 -2.63 -4.66
N MET A 28 14.63 -2.70 -5.69
CA MET A 28 14.28 -3.96 -6.34
C MET A 28 15.51 -4.63 -6.97
N GLN A 29 16.38 -3.87 -7.64
CA GLN A 29 17.64 -4.41 -8.19
C GLN A 29 18.55 -4.98 -7.11
N GLN A 30 18.67 -4.27 -5.99
CA GLN A 30 19.47 -4.72 -4.85
C GLN A 30 18.88 -5.99 -4.21
N MET A 31 17.55 -6.07 -4.07
CA MET A 31 16.88 -7.25 -3.51
C MET A 31 16.95 -8.43 -4.48
N ALA A 32 16.73 -8.19 -5.78
CA ALA A 32 16.86 -9.23 -6.82
C ALA A 32 18.29 -9.82 -6.86
N SER A 33 19.33 -8.98 -6.73
CA SER A 33 20.72 -9.45 -6.65
C SER A 33 21.00 -10.33 -5.42
N ARG A 34 20.13 -10.28 -4.41
CA ARG A 34 20.17 -11.10 -3.19
C ARG A 34 19.23 -12.30 -3.23
N GLY A 35 18.63 -12.59 -4.40
CA GLY A 35 17.79 -13.75 -4.62
C GLY A 35 16.32 -13.54 -4.29
N TRP A 36 15.84 -12.30 -4.21
CA TRP A 36 14.42 -12.01 -4.08
C TRP A 36 13.73 -11.93 -5.46
N VAL A 37 12.49 -12.32 -5.52
CA VAL A 37 11.60 -11.99 -6.63
C VAL A 37 10.96 -10.64 -6.33
N CYS A 38 11.10 -9.69 -7.26
CA CYS A 38 10.55 -8.34 -7.10
C CYS A 38 9.45 -8.09 -8.10
N VAL A 39 8.28 -7.67 -7.60
CA VAL A 39 7.09 -7.35 -8.39
C VAL A 39 6.79 -5.86 -8.19
N SER A 40 6.67 -5.11 -9.28
CA SER A 40 6.20 -3.71 -9.23
C SER A 40 4.82 -3.61 -9.86
N VAL A 41 3.93 -2.87 -9.21
CA VAL A 41 2.52 -2.82 -9.60
C VAL A 41 2.09 -1.42 -10.00
N ASP A 42 1.18 -1.35 -10.97
CA ASP A 42 0.32 -0.20 -11.18
C ASP A 42 -0.98 -0.39 -10.40
N TYR A 43 -1.56 0.70 -9.96
CA TYR A 43 -2.91 0.75 -9.43
C TYR A 43 -3.68 1.88 -10.11
N ARG A 44 -4.99 1.79 -10.17
CA ARG A 44 -5.84 2.84 -10.75
C ARG A 44 -5.64 4.16 -10.02
N LEU A 45 -5.49 5.23 -10.78
CA LEU A 45 -5.15 6.56 -10.26
C LEU A 45 -6.38 7.45 -10.11
N SER A 46 -6.35 8.31 -9.09
CA SER A 46 -7.31 9.38 -8.90
C SER A 46 -7.12 10.48 -9.97
N PRO A 47 -8.17 11.17 -10.36
CA PRO A 47 -9.55 11.14 -9.85
C PRO A 47 -10.45 10.11 -10.54
N HIS A 48 -9.94 9.29 -11.47
CA HIS A 48 -10.74 8.28 -12.19
C HIS A 48 -11.10 7.10 -11.30
N ALA A 49 -10.21 6.73 -10.38
CA ALA A 49 -10.46 5.83 -9.27
C ALA A 49 -10.37 6.62 -7.95
N THR A 50 -11.01 6.13 -6.91
CA THR A 50 -11.06 6.75 -5.59
C THR A 50 -10.78 5.72 -4.51
N TYR A 51 -10.52 6.14 -3.27
CA TYR A 51 -10.47 5.17 -2.17
C TYR A 51 -11.83 4.44 -2.07
N PRO A 52 -11.86 3.11 -1.93
CA PRO A 52 -10.74 2.20 -1.71
C PRO A 52 -10.16 1.51 -2.97
N ASP A 53 -10.46 1.94 -4.18
CA ASP A 53 -10.04 1.27 -5.43
C ASP A 53 -8.54 0.98 -5.49
N HIS A 54 -7.71 1.93 -5.04
CA HIS A 54 -6.25 1.78 -5.01
C HIS A 54 -5.82 0.60 -4.12
N LEU A 55 -6.45 0.46 -2.95
CA LEU A 55 -6.18 -0.63 -2.01
C LEU A 55 -6.63 -1.98 -2.58
N VAL A 56 -7.82 -2.02 -3.20
CA VAL A 56 -8.35 -3.21 -3.88
C VAL A 56 -7.38 -3.68 -4.97
N ASP A 57 -6.87 -2.77 -5.80
CA ASP A 57 -5.92 -3.12 -6.87
C ASP A 57 -4.62 -3.73 -6.33
N ILE A 58 -4.10 -3.21 -5.22
CA ILE A 58 -2.90 -3.79 -4.59
C ILE A 58 -3.21 -5.19 -4.02
N LYS A 59 -4.38 -5.38 -3.42
CA LYS A 59 -4.80 -6.72 -2.94
C LYS A 59 -4.98 -7.71 -4.10
N HIS A 60 -5.51 -7.27 -5.24
CA HIS A 60 -5.52 -8.08 -6.47
C HIS A 60 -4.11 -8.48 -6.91
N ALA A 61 -3.14 -7.57 -6.83
CA ALA A 61 -1.76 -7.89 -7.15
C ALA A 61 -1.17 -8.94 -6.18
N ILE A 62 -1.51 -8.89 -4.90
CA ILE A 62 -1.14 -9.93 -3.93
C ILE A 62 -1.78 -11.27 -4.30
N ALA A 63 -3.08 -11.27 -4.61
CA ALA A 63 -3.79 -12.47 -5.06
C ALA A 63 -3.12 -13.09 -6.30
N TRP A 64 -2.74 -12.26 -7.27
CA TRP A 64 -2.00 -12.71 -8.44
C TRP A 64 -0.63 -13.34 -8.07
N VAL A 65 0.11 -12.74 -7.13
CA VAL A 65 1.38 -13.30 -6.65
C VAL A 65 1.17 -14.65 -5.96
N ARG A 66 0.10 -14.79 -5.17
CA ARG A 66 -0.27 -16.09 -4.55
C ARG A 66 -0.50 -17.18 -5.59
N GLU A 67 -1.21 -16.84 -6.68
CA GLU A 67 -1.58 -17.80 -7.73
C GLU A 67 -0.42 -18.11 -8.69
N HIS A 68 0.32 -17.08 -9.11
CA HIS A 68 1.27 -17.20 -10.22
C HIS A 68 2.74 -17.01 -9.83
N GLY A 69 3.01 -16.55 -8.61
CA GLY A 69 4.38 -16.21 -8.19
C GLY A 69 5.37 -17.35 -8.30
N ALA A 70 4.93 -18.60 -8.05
CA ALA A 70 5.75 -19.78 -8.15
C ALA A 70 6.33 -20.00 -9.57
N ASP A 71 5.62 -19.61 -10.62
CA ASP A 71 6.07 -19.69 -12.01
C ASP A 71 7.30 -18.80 -12.27
N TYR A 72 7.48 -17.77 -11.44
CA TYR A 72 8.62 -16.85 -11.46
C TYR A 72 9.65 -17.15 -10.38
N GLY A 73 9.50 -18.27 -9.67
CA GLY A 73 10.40 -18.68 -8.61
C GLY A 73 10.14 -18.01 -7.25
N ALA A 74 9.06 -17.26 -7.11
CA ALA A 74 8.66 -16.64 -5.86
C ALA A 74 8.15 -17.68 -4.84
N ASN A 75 8.32 -17.37 -3.55
CA ASN A 75 7.57 -18.01 -2.48
C ASN A 75 6.27 -17.22 -2.30
N PRO A 76 5.12 -17.76 -2.66
CA PRO A 76 3.84 -17.06 -2.52
C PRO A 76 3.48 -16.78 -1.05
N ASP A 77 4.04 -17.54 -0.09
CA ASP A 77 3.75 -17.40 1.34
C ASP A 77 4.69 -16.43 2.06
N PHE A 78 5.76 -15.98 1.40
CA PHE A 78 6.67 -14.99 1.97
C PHE A 78 6.70 -13.72 1.11
N LEU A 79 5.72 -12.86 1.33
CA LEU A 79 5.56 -11.60 0.62
C LEU A 79 5.77 -10.41 1.56
N VAL A 80 6.67 -9.51 1.20
CA VAL A 80 6.87 -8.22 1.87
C VAL A 80 6.39 -7.11 0.95
N VAL A 81 5.63 -6.16 1.50
CA VAL A 81 5.16 -4.98 0.75
C VAL A 81 6.00 -3.76 1.09
N THR A 82 6.24 -2.92 0.09
CA THR A 82 7.01 -1.68 0.25
C THR A 82 6.50 -0.60 -0.71
N GLY A 83 6.79 0.64 -0.40
CA GLY A 83 6.44 1.77 -1.24
C GLY A 83 6.76 3.09 -0.57
N GLY A 84 6.83 4.16 -1.34
CA GLY A 84 7.11 5.51 -0.85
C GLY A 84 5.90 6.43 -0.96
N SER A 85 5.73 7.39 -0.02
CA SER A 85 4.66 8.39 -0.05
C SER A 85 3.27 7.73 -0.12
N ALA A 86 2.47 7.99 -1.16
CA ALA A 86 1.19 7.31 -1.40
C ALA A 86 1.34 5.78 -1.47
N GLY A 87 2.45 5.27 -2.03
CA GLY A 87 2.78 3.84 -2.03
C GLY A 87 3.09 3.32 -0.63
N GLY A 88 3.73 4.11 0.22
CA GLY A 88 3.96 3.78 1.63
C GLY A 88 2.67 3.72 2.44
N HIS A 89 1.73 4.61 2.17
CA HIS A 89 0.37 4.56 2.70
C HIS A 89 -0.34 3.27 2.31
N LEU A 90 -0.37 2.95 1.00
CA LEU A 90 -1.04 1.75 0.49
C LEU A 90 -0.38 0.47 1.01
N ALA A 91 0.95 0.42 1.10
CA ALA A 91 1.67 -0.71 1.70
C ALA A 91 1.25 -0.93 3.16
N ALA A 92 1.16 0.16 3.94
CA ALA A 92 0.72 0.08 5.33
C ALA A 92 -0.74 -0.37 5.46
N LEU A 93 -1.65 0.16 4.63
CA LEU A 93 -3.06 -0.27 4.65
C LEU A 93 -3.22 -1.74 4.29
N VAL A 94 -2.54 -2.21 3.22
CA VAL A 94 -2.55 -3.63 2.84
C VAL A 94 -2.13 -4.52 4.01
N ALA A 95 -1.01 -4.16 4.66
CA ALA A 95 -0.48 -4.93 5.78
C ALA A 95 -1.39 -4.94 7.01
N LEU A 96 -2.20 -3.89 7.20
CA LEU A 96 -3.11 -3.72 8.33
C LEU A 96 -4.55 -4.12 8.04
N THR A 97 -4.86 -4.59 6.83
CA THR A 97 -6.18 -5.06 6.44
C THR A 97 -6.12 -6.46 5.81
N PRO A 98 -5.38 -7.44 6.42
CA PRO A 98 -5.31 -8.78 5.83
C PRO A 98 -6.71 -9.39 5.76
N ASN A 99 -7.02 -10.03 4.63
CA ASN A 99 -8.24 -10.81 4.44
C ASN A 99 -9.55 -10.05 4.75
N ASP A 100 -9.52 -8.72 4.65
CA ASP A 100 -10.72 -7.90 4.85
C ASP A 100 -11.57 -7.92 3.56
N PRO A 101 -12.78 -8.53 3.60
CA PRO A 101 -13.62 -8.71 2.42
C PRO A 101 -14.12 -7.40 1.82
N GLU A 102 -14.16 -6.32 2.60
CA GLU A 102 -14.49 -4.97 2.08
C GLU A 102 -13.54 -4.55 0.95
N TYR A 103 -12.29 -5.01 1.00
CA TYR A 103 -11.24 -4.66 0.03
C TYR A 103 -10.86 -5.81 -0.91
N GLN A 104 -11.66 -6.87 -0.94
CA GLN A 104 -11.43 -8.05 -1.79
C GLN A 104 -12.67 -8.47 -2.60
N PRO A 105 -13.36 -7.53 -3.29
CA PRO A 105 -14.59 -7.88 -4.00
C PRO A 105 -14.33 -8.88 -5.13
N GLY A 106 -14.96 -10.07 -5.03
CA GLY A 106 -14.81 -11.15 -6.01
C GLY A 106 -13.60 -12.06 -5.81
N PHE A 107 -12.80 -11.84 -4.76
CA PHE A 107 -11.69 -12.70 -4.33
C PHE A 107 -11.55 -12.74 -2.79
N GLU A 108 -12.67 -12.73 -2.09
CA GLU A 108 -12.78 -12.66 -0.63
C GLU A 108 -12.08 -13.84 0.06
N ASP A 109 -12.02 -14.98 -0.59
CA ASP A 109 -11.41 -16.21 -0.06
C ASP A 109 -9.88 -16.27 -0.24
N VAL A 110 -9.28 -15.31 -0.95
CA VAL A 110 -7.84 -15.29 -1.19
C VAL A 110 -7.09 -14.67 -0.01
N ASP A 111 -6.03 -15.33 0.46
CA ASP A 111 -5.17 -14.79 1.50
C ASP A 111 -4.35 -13.59 0.97
N THR A 112 -4.66 -12.40 1.48
CA THR A 112 -3.94 -11.15 1.19
C THR A 112 -3.05 -10.69 2.34
N SER A 113 -2.77 -11.55 3.31
CA SER A 113 -1.80 -11.26 4.37
C SER A 113 -0.38 -11.11 3.80
N VAL A 114 0.47 -10.41 4.54
CA VAL A 114 1.87 -10.19 4.15
C VAL A 114 2.81 -10.50 5.31
N ALA A 115 4.02 -10.97 5.00
CA ALA A 115 5.04 -11.35 5.98
C ALA A 115 5.71 -10.13 6.64
N GLY A 116 5.62 -8.95 6.02
CA GLY A 116 6.19 -7.70 6.54
C GLY A 116 5.86 -6.51 5.68
N CYS A 117 6.06 -5.32 6.24
CA CYS A 117 5.82 -4.05 5.57
C CYS A 117 6.99 -3.09 5.78
N VAL A 118 7.51 -2.52 4.68
CA VAL A 118 8.63 -1.58 4.69
C VAL A 118 8.20 -0.27 4.02
N PRO A 119 7.38 0.57 4.68
CA PRO A 119 6.89 1.80 4.08
C PRO A 119 7.89 2.95 4.28
N PHE A 120 8.14 3.71 3.20
CA PHE A 120 8.98 4.89 3.20
C PHE A 120 8.11 6.14 3.21
N TYR A 121 8.27 7.03 4.18
CA TYR A 121 7.59 8.33 4.29
C TYR A 121 6.12 8.28 3.84
N GLY A 122 5.39 7.28 4.32
CA GLY A 122 3.97 7.10 4.02
C GLY A 122 3.09 8.09 4.78
N VAL A 123 1.89 8.31 4.25
CA VAL A 123 0.85 9.08 4.94
C VAL A 123 0.05 8.13 5.82
N TYR A 124 0.19 8.23 7.13
CA TYR A 124 -0.41 7.27 8.06
C TYR A 124 -1.66 7.77 8.77
N ASP A 125 -1.98 9.07 8.65
CA ASP A 125 -3.17 9.69 9.25
C ASP A 125 -3.88 10.59 8.25
N PHE A 126 -5.01 10.12 7.71
CA PHE A 126 -5.87 10.91 6.84
C PHE A 126 -6.80 11.84 7.62
N THR A 127 -6.97 11.59 8.94
CA THR A 127 -7.87 12.37 9.78
C THR A 127 -7.26 13.67 10.29
N ASN A 128 -5.92 13.83 10.15
CA ASN A 128 -5.17 14.98 10.69
C ASN A 128 -5.46 15.23 12.18
N ARG A 129 -5.48 14.17 12.98
CA ARG A 129 -5.82 14.23 14.42
C ARG A 129 -4.98 15.20 15.24
N ASN A 130 -3.76 15.49 14.79
CA ASN A 130 -2.83 16.41 15.45
C ASN A 130 -2.93 17.84 14.90
N ALA A 131 -3.92 18.14 14.04
CA ALA A 131 -4.16 19.46 13.44
C ALA A 131 -2.89 20.08 12.81
N ASN A 132 -2.09 19.27 12.10
CA ASN A 132 -0.87 19.73 11.47
C ASN A 132 -1.19 20.64 10.27
N LEU A 133 -0.78 21.89 10.36
CA LEU A 133 -1.04 22.90 9.33
C LEU A 133 -0.29 22.61 8.03
N TYR A 134 0.85 21.93 8.09
CA TYR A 134 1.65 21.60 6.90
C TYR A 134 0.97 20.63 5.96
N ILE A 135 -0.02 19.85 6.44
CA ILE A 135 -0.74 18.87 5.62
C ILE A 135 -2.06 19.42 5.03
N GLN A 136 -2.37 20.70 5.17
CA GLN A 136 -3.61 21.28 4.62
C GLN A 136 -3.74 21.08 3.10
N GLY A 137 -2.64 21.25 2.36
CA GLY A 137 -2.61 20.99 0.92
C GLY A 137 -2.90 19.52 0.58
N LEU A 138 -2.37 18.61 1.38
CA LEU A 138 -2.64 17.18 1.27
C LEU A 138 -4.12 16.88 1.56
N LEU A 139 -4.67 17.43 2.64
CA LEU A 139 -6.10 17.22 2.98
C LEU A 139 -7.02 17.68 1.87
N LYS A 140 -6.75 18.85 1.25
CA LYS A 140 -7.52 19.33 0.11
C LYS A 140 -7.44 18.36 -1.07
N MET A 141 -6.25 17.86 -1.39
CA MET A 141 -6.08 16.88 -2.46
C MET A 141 -6.81 15.56 -2.14
N LEU A 142 -6.76 15.09 -0.89
CA LEU A 142 -7.51 13.91 -0.46
C LEU A 142 -9.00 14.11 -0.68
N GLU A 143 -9.55 15.22 -0.21
CA GLU A 143 -10.96 15.55 -0.36
C GLU A 143 -11.40 15.63 -1.83
N GLU A 144 -10.65 16.39 -2.65
CA GLU A 144 -11.04 16.68 -4.02
C GLU A 144 -10.80 15.50 -5.00
N LYS A 145 -9.80 14.66 -4.75
CA LYS A 145 -9.35 13.66 -5.73
C LYS A 145 -9.42 12.23 -5.26
N VAL A 146 -9.03 11.95 -4.02
CA VAL A 146 -8.85 10.58 -3.52
C VAL A 146 -10.11 10.06 -2.84
N MET A 147 -10.67 10.82 -1.91
CA MET A 147 -11.85 10.43 -1.12
C MET A 147 -13.16 10.87 -1.77
N LYS A 148 -13.14 11.98 -2.55
CA LYS A 148 -14.33 12.61 -3.16
C LYS A 148 -15.43 13.03 -2.15
N ALA A 149 -15.05 13.17 -0.91
CA ALA A 149 -15.88 13.67 0.17
C ALA A 149 -15.01 14.35 1.20
N SER A 150 -15.50 15.36 1.89
CA SER A 150 -14.77 15.98 2.98
C SER A 150 -14.75 15.07 4.22
N ILE A 151 -13.76 15.28 5.09
CA ILE A 151 -13.68 14.55 6.35
C ILE A 151 -14.90 14.76 7.25
N LYS A 152 -15.62 15.90 7.08
CA LYS A 152 -16.84 16.20 7.81
C LYS A 152 -18.03 15.36 7.31
N GLU A 153 -18.06 15.09 6.01
CA GLU A 153 -19.13 14.31 5.38
C GLU A 153 -18.93 12.80 5.54
N ALA A 154 -17.67 12.34 5.49
CA ALA A 154 -17.30 10.92 5.53
C ALA A 154 -16.20 10.60 6.54
N PRO A 155 -16.34 10.95 7.83
CA PRO A 155 -15.29 10.79 8.82
C PRO A 155 -14.83 9.34 9.00
N ASP A 156 -15.74 8.38 8.86
CA ASP A 156 -15.43 6.96 9.02
C ASP A 156 -14.60 6.43 7.83
N GLU A 157 -14.84 6.90 6.61
CA GLU A 157 -14.03 6.54 5.44
C GLU A 157 -12.58 7.07 5.58
N TYR A 158 -12.41 8.27 6.13
CA TYR A 158 -11.08 8.81 6.45
C TYR A 158 -10.35 7.99 7.52
N ARG A 159 -11.08 7.48 8.54
CA ARG A 159 -10.51 6.55 9.52
C ARG A 159 -10.13 5.22 8.88
N LYS A 160 -11.01 4.64 8.05
CA LYS A 160 -10.71 3.41 7.31
C LYS A 160 -9.49 3.56 6.41
N ALA A 161 -9.31 4.73 5.79
CA ALA A 161 -8.16 5.06 4.97
C ALA A 161 -6.89 5.40 5.77
N SER A 162 -6.96 5.56 7.09
CA SER A 162 -5.82 5.90 7.95
C SER A 162 -5.15 4.65 8.52
N PRO A 163 -3.92 4.29 8.13
CA PRO A 163 -3.20 3.16 8.73
C PRO A 163 -3.17 3.17 10.25
N LEU A 164 -3.07 4.35 10.89
CA LEU A 164 -3.08 4.47 12.35
C LEU A 164 -4.39 3.97 12.99
N ASP A 165 -5.52 4.06 12.30
CA ASP A 165 -6.82 3.58 12.80
C ASP A 165 -7.04 2.08 12.52
N ARG A 166 -6.14 1.46 11.74
CA ARG A 166 -6.18 0.04 11.38
C ARG A 166 -5.19 -0.82 12.16
N LEU A 167 -4.51 -0.26 13.18
CA LEU A 167 -3.55 -1.01 14.01
C LEU A 167 -4.26 -2.09 14.82
N HIS A 168 -3.69 -3.29 14.82
CA HIS A 168 -4.18 -4.44 15.59
C HIS A 168 -3.02 -5.34 16.05
N ALA A 169 -3.26 -6.20 17.04
CA ALA A 169 -2.25 -7.06 17.63
C ALA A 169 -1.67 -8.12 16.65
N GLY A 170 -2.41 -8.46 15.60
CA GLY A 170 -1.98 -9.40 14.56
C GLY A 170 -1.27 -8.74 13.37
N ALA A 171 -0.92 -7.45 13.46
CA ALA A 171 -0.18 -6.76 12.41
C ALA A 171 1.18 -7.42 12.15
N PRO A 172 1.62 -7.55 10.89
CA PRO A 172 2.95 -8.09 10.59
C PRO A 172 4.05 -7.13 11.08
N PRO A 173 5.32 -7.55 11.10
CA PRO A 173 6.44 -6.65 11.38
C PRO A 173 6.49 -5.46 10.42
N PHE A 174 6.73 -4.27 10.96
CA PHE A 174 6.94 -3.04 10.20
C PHE A 174 8.37 -2.53 10.39
N PHE A 175 8.99 -2.11 9.28
CA PHE A 175 10.23 -1.33 9.29
C PHE A 175 9.97 0.02 8.61
N ILE A 176 9.67 1.05 9.39
CA ILE A 176 9.24 2.37 8.89
C ILE A 176 10.45 3.28 8.73
N LEU A 177 10.59 3.88 7.53
CA LEU A 177 11.57 4.94 7.27
C LEU A 177 10.82 6.25 7.01
N HIS A 178 11.13 7.27 7.81
CA HIS A 178 10.43 8.56 7.74
C HIS A 178 11.40 9.69 8.12
N GLY A 179 11.34 10.80 7.38
CA GLY A 179 12.17 11.96 7.69
C GLY A 179 11.67 12.68 8.95
N TYR A 180 12.58 13.20 9.75
CA TYR A 180 12.23 13.91 11.00
C TYR A 180 11.32 15.13 10.80
N ARG A 181 11.38 15.74 9.61
CA ARG A 181 10.61 16.95 9.25
C ARG A 181 9.59 16.70 8.14
N ASP A 182 9.35 15.48 7.78
CA ASP A 182 8.40 15.08 6.76
C ASP A 182 6.98 14.96 7.35
#